data_f11ffc55c4e321676696733c55f0766f
#
_entry.id   f11ffc55c4e321676696733c55f0766f
#
_cell.length_a   1.000
_cell.length_b   1.000
_cell.length_c   1.000
_cell.angle_alpha   90.00
_cell.angle_beta   90.00
_cell.angle_gamma   90.00
#
_symmetry.space_group_name_H-M   'P 1'
#
loop_
_entity.id
_entity.type
_entity.pdbx_description
1 polymer ?
#
loop_
_entity_poly.entity_id
_entity_poly.type
_entity_poly.pdbx_seq_one_letter_code
_entity_poly.pdbx_strand_id
1 'polypeptide(L)'
;MMRSLHTAATGMVAQQTQIDVTSNNIANVNTAGFKKSRAEFADLMYQVMKYAGTSTSATTLSPSGIEVGVGVRPTAVTKVFTEGNLKSTSTDGLDMAIAGNGFFQIQLPNGTIGYTRNGQFTKDNEGNIVNSDGYRLLPEMTIPEGATAINVATDGTVSVMLPGEQQETQIGQVELVQFINPAGLHSMGDNLYLETGASGAPVAGIATQDGLGTIRHGFIELSNVQLVEEMTDLITGQRAYEAGSKAITTSDDMLGIVNQLKR
;
A
#
# COMPACT_ATOMS: atom_id res chain seq x y z
N MET A 1 19.27 2.93 33.42
CA MET A 1 18.20 1.92 33.53
C MET A 1 16.82 2.45 33.04
N MET A 2 16.25 3.53 33.60
CA MET A 2 14.95 4.07 33.10
C MET A 2 14.97 4.41 31.61
N ARG A 3 16.09 4.89 31.09
CA ARG A 3 16.28 5.22 29.67
C ARG A 3 16.29 3.97 28.80
N SER A 4 16.97 2.91 29.23
CA SER A 4 17.00 1.64 28.50
C SER A 4 15.63 0.97 28.41
N LEU A 5 14.84 1.06 29.49
CA LEU A 5 13.44 0.59 29.47
C LEU A 5 12.59 1.37 28.47
N HIS A 6 12.72 2.70 28.45
CA HIS A 6 11.97 3.53 27.49
C HIS A 6 12.37 3.24 26.04
N THR A 7 13.67 3.16 25.76
CA THR A 7 14.15 2.83 24.40
C THR A 7 13.70 1.44 23.97
N ALA A 8 13.75 0.43 24.86
CA ALA A 8 13.25 -0.91 24.55
C ALA A 8 11.74 -0.92 24.33
N ALA A 9 10.96 -0.18 25.14
CA ALA A 9 9.52 -0.08 24.97
C ALA A 9 9.13 0.56 23.63
N THR A 10 9.77 1.68 23.25
CA THR A 10 9.52 2.31 21.94
C THR A 10 9.92 1.41 20.78
N GLY A 11 11.04 0.67 20.92
CA GLY A 11 11.47 -0.32 19.94
C GLY A 11 10.46 -1.46 19.76
N MET A 12 9.90 -1.98 20.87
CA MET A 12 8.88 -3.03 20.79
C MET A 12 7.59 -2.53 20.14
N VAL A 13 7.13 -1.31 20.42
CA VAL A 13 5.95 -0.71 19.74
C VAL A 13 6.21 -0.56 18.23
N ALA A 14 7.42 -0.15 17.85
CA ALA A 14 7.80 -0.05 16.45
C ALA A 14 7.80 -1.45 15.78
N GLN A 15 8.37 -2.46 16.42
CA GLN A 15 8.37 -3.84 15.90
C GLN A 15 6.96 -4.42 15.82
N GLN A 16 6.09 -4.12 16.78
CA GLN A 16 4.69 -4.54 16.72
C GLN A 16 4.00 -3.93 15.50
N THR A 17 4.17 -2.63 15.25
CA THR A 17 3.63 -1.98 14.04
C THR A 17 4.14 -2.63 12.76
N GLN A 18 5.44 -2.95 12.70
CA GLN A 18 6.03 -3.66 11.56
C GLN A 18 5.40 -5.05 11.36
N ILE A 19 5.25 -5.83 12.44
CA ILE A 19 4.61 -7.15 12.41
C ILE A 19 3.17 -7.06 11.93
N ASP A 20 2.40 -6.08 12.41
CA ASP A 20 1.01 -5.87 12.01
C ASP A 20 0.89 -5.55 10.52
N VAL A 21 1.77 -4.67 9.99
CA VAL A 21 1.82 -4.31 8.57
C VAL A 21 2.20 -5.52 7.71
N THR A 22 3.25 -6.25 8.09
CA THR A 22 3.73 -7.45 7.38
C THR A 22 2.67 -8.55 7.39
N SER A 23 1.98 -8.76 8.53
CA SER A 23 0.89 -9.73 8.63
C SER A 23 -0.28 -9.37 7.72
N ASN A 24 -0.62 -8.08 7.63
CA ASN A 24 -1.65 -7.60 6.70
C ASN A 24 -1.23 -7.82 5.24
N ASN A 25 0.03 -7.57 4.88
CA ASN A 25 0.56 -7.84 3.55
C ASN A 25 0.45 -9.33 3.21
N ILE A 26 0.87 -10.23 4.11
CA ILE A 26 0.80 -11.68 3.92
C ILE A 26 -0.66 -12.14 3.74
N ALA A 27 -1.58 -11.65 4.56
CA ALA A 27 -2.99 -12.00 4.47
C ALA A 27 -3.59 -11.63 3.10
N ASN A 28 -3.10 -10.56 2.48
CA ASN A 28 -3.59 -10.04 1.20
C ASN A 28 -2.71 -10.41 -0.01
N VAL A 29 -1.85 -11.43 0.10
CA VAL A 29 -0.98 -11.86 -1.02
C VAL A 29 -1.77 -12.35 -2.24
N ASN A 30 -2.94 -12.95 -2.02
CA ASN A 30 -3.82 -13.46 -3.08
C ASN A 30 -4.93 -12.47 -3.47
N THR A 31 -5.00 -11.30 -2.87
CA THR A 31 -6.03 -10.30 -3.16
C THR A 31 -5.65 -9.52 -4.42
N ALA A 32 -6.51 -9.57 -5.44
CA ALA A 32 -6.29 -8.85 -6.70
C ALA A 32 -6.26 -7.34 -6.48
N GLY A 33 -5.31 -6.66 -7.12
CA GLY A 33 -5.14 -5.20 -7.02
C GLY A 33 -4.65 -4.70 -5.66
N PHE A 34 -4.34 -5.59 -4.70
CA PHE A 34 -3.79 -5.18 -3.41
C PHE A 34 -2.38 -4.61 -3.56
N LYS A 35 -2.10 -3.54 -2.82
CA LYS A 35 -0.79 -2.90 -2.76
C LYS A 35 -0.23 -3.01 -1.36
N LYS A 36 1.03 -3.52 -1.26
CA LYS A 36 1.70 -3.70 0.03
C LYS A 36 1.86 -2.38 0.76
N SER A 37 1.71 -2.44 2.06
CA SER A 37 2.00 -1.33 2.96
C SER A 37 3.41 -1.48 3.52
N ARG A 38 4.07 -0.34 3.79
CA ARG A 38 5.39 -0.28 4.40
C ARG A 38 5.34 0.67 5.59
N ALA A 39 5.79 0.21 6.75
CA ALA A 39 5.96 1.06 7.92
C ALA A 39 7.26 1.88 7.81
N GLU A 40 7.19 3.14 8.20
CA GLU A 40 8.32 4.07 8.23
C GLU A 40 8.53 4.54 9.65
N PHE A 41 9.79 4.58 10.06
CA PHE A 41 10.18 4.92 11.42
C PHE A 41 11.13 6.09 11.42
N ALA A 42 11.07 6.90 12.48
CA ALA A 42 12.03 7.95 12.76
C ALA A 42 12.60 7.78 14.18
N ASP A 43 13.85 8.10 14.33
CA ASP A 43 14.47 8.19 15.64
C ASP A 43 13.91 9.37 16.45
N LEU A 44 14.00 9.27 17.76
CA LEU A 44 13.65 10.35 18.67
C LEU A 44 14.88 11.23 18.95
N MET A 45 14.66 12.45 19.42
CA MET A 45 15.72 13.40 19.71
C MET A 45 16.78 12.80 20.64
N TYR A 46 18.04 13.08 20.33
CA TYR A 46 19.17 12.62 21.14
C TYR A 46 19.32 13.49 22.39
N GLN A 47 19.66 12.85 23.50
CA GLN A 47 20.04 13.54 24.70
C GLN A 47 21.56 13.74 24.72
N VAL A 48 21.98 15.00 24.65
CA VAL A 48 23.41 15.36 24.71
C VAL A 48 23.87 15.37 26.15
N MET A 49 24.82 14.51 26.50
CA MET A 49 25.47 14.45 27.82
C MET A 49 26.75 15.29 27.83
N LYS A 50 27.46 15.35 26.71
CA LYS A 50 28.66 16.15 26.52
C LYS A 50 28.69 16.66 25.08
N TYR A 51 28.91 17.94 24.93
CA TYR A 51 29.05 18.53 23.59
C TYR A 51 30.43 18.26 23.00
N ALA A 52 30.51 18.02 21.71
CA ALA A 52 31.77 18.04 20.98
C ALA A 52 32.40 19.45 21.05
N GLY A 53 33.73 19.53 21.11
CA GLY A 53 34.43 20.82 21.21
C GLY A 53 34.52 21.39 22.64
N THR A 54 34.02 20.64 23.66
CA THR A 54 34.26 21.09 25.05
C THR A 54 35.75 21.02 25.42
N SER A 55 36.28 22.09 26.05
CA SER A 55 37.65 22.16 26.48
C SER A 55 37.91 21.08 27.57
N THR A 56 38.90 20.22 27.33
CA THR A 56 39.40 19.25 28.30
C THR A 56 40.65 19.74 29.02
N SER A 57 41.33 20.75 28.48
CA SER A 57 42.48 21.43 29.05
C SER A 57 42.57 22.84 28.44
N ALA A 58 43.49 23.65 28.95
CA ALA A 58 43.74 24.99 28.42
C ALA A 58 44.09 25.01 26.92
N THR A 59 44.58 23.91 26.37
CA THR A 59 45.04 23.81 24.96
C THR A 59 44.37 22.68 24.16
N THR A 60 43.51 21.85 24.78
CA THR A 60 42.92 20.68 24.11
C THR A 60 41.39 20.70 24.16
N LEU A 61 40.77 20.42 23.01
CA LEU A 61 39.32 20.27 22.84
C LEU A 61 38.96 18.78 22.68
N SER A 62 37.81 18.39 23.21
CA SER A 62 37.25 17.04 22.97
C SER A 62 36.79 16.91 21.52
N PRO A 63 37.32 15.96 20.74
CA PRO A 63 36.95 15.81 19.33
C PRO A 63 35.52 15.28 19.13
N SER A 64 34.95 14.62 20.15
CA SER A 64 33.62 14.00 20.08
C SER A 64 32.77 14.32 21.30
N GLY A 65 31.46 14.42 21.11
CA GLY A 65 30.45 14.51 22.16
C GLY A 65 29.98 13.12 22.64
N ILE A 66 29.10 13.13 23.64
CA ILE A 66 28.36 11.96 24.09
C ILE A 66 26.87 12.26 23.90
N GLU A 67 26.27 11.60 22.92
CA GLU A 67 24.86 11.72 22.60
C GLU A 67 24.21 10.36 22.75
N VAL A 68 23.05 10.29 23.40
CA VAL A 68 22.34 9.04 23.64
C VAL A 68 20.92 9.18 23.07
N GLY A 69 20.59 8.28 22.13
CA GLY A 69 19.23 8.20 21.56
C GLY A 69 18.21 7.75 22.60
N VAL A 70 16.98 8.23 22.47
CA VAL A 70 15.89 7.89 23.42
C VAL A 70 14.84 6.96 22.82
N GLY A 71 15.07 6.46 21.61
CA GLY A 71 14.21 5.46 20.98
C GLY A 71 13.75 5.84 19.59
N VAL A 72 12.67 5.20 19.16
CA VAL A 72 12.09 5.26 17.83
C VAL A 72 10.58 5.52 17.91
N ARG A 73 10.01 6.14 16.88
CA ARG A 73 8.56 6.29 16.72
C ARG A 73 8.15 5.87 15.30
N PRO A 74 6.95 5.28 15.12
CA PRO A 74 6.38 5.13 13.79
C PRO A 74 6.02 6.54 13.25
N THR A 75 6.36 6.79 11.98
CA THR A 75 6.09 8.06 11.31
C THR A 75 4.91 7.94 10.36
N ALA A 76 4.88 6.88 9.57
CA ALA A 76 3.83 6.64 8.60
C ALA A 76 3.73 5.14 8.26
N VAL A 77 2.59 4.76 7.72
CA VAL A 77 2.41 3.48 7.01
C VAL A 77 1.96 3.84 5.61
N THR A 78 2.86 3.72 4.65
CA THR A 78 2.63 4.14 3.27
C THR A 78 2.34 2.94 2.38
N LYS A 79 1.46 3.11 1.37
CA LYS A 79 1.23 2.09 0.35
C LYS A 79 2.23 2.24 -0.79
N VAL A 80 2.73 1.11 -1.27
CA VAL A 80 3.67 1.02 -2.38
C VAL A 80 2.90 0.62 -3.64
N PHE A 81 2.73 1.56 -4.55
CA PHE A 81 1.94 1.38 -5.79
C PHE A 81 2.77 0.85 -6.96
N THR A 82 3.79 0.02 -6.70
CA THR A 82 4.46 -0.71 -7.77
C THR A 82 3.51 -1.73 -8.40
N GLU A 83 3.70 -1.99 -9.69
CA GLU A 83 2.91 -2.98 -10.43
C GLU A 83 3.12 -4.39 -9.84
N GLY A 84 2.01 -5.13 -9.69
CA GLY A 84 2.00 -6.55 -9.34
C GLY A 84 2.12 -7.43 -10.58
N ASN A 85 2.25 -8.73 -10.39
CA ASN A 85 2.26 -9.67 -11.50
C ASN A 85 0.89 -9.74 -12.18
N LEU A 86 0.87 -9.72 -13.50
CA LEU A 86 -0.35 -9.90 -14.28
C LEU A 86 -0.62 -11.40 -14.48
N LYS A 87 -1.81 -11.84 -14.09
CA LYS A 87 -2.27 -13.22 -14.28
C LYS A 87 -3.36 -13.23 -15.32
N SER A 88 -3.20 -14.08 -16.34
CA SER A 88 -4.25 -14.32 -17.33
C SER A 88 -5.44 -15.03 -16.68
N THR A 89 -6.63 -14.55 -16.98
CA THR A 89 -7.94 -15.13 -16.65
C THR A 89 -8.64 -15.56 -17.93
N SER A 90 -9.92 -15.94 -17.83
CA SER A 90 -10.72 -16.28 -19.02
C SER A 90 -10.96 -15.05 -19.88
N THR A 91 -10.81 -15.18 -21.18
CA THR A 91 -11.07 -14.13 -22.17
C THR A 91 -12.55 -13.76 -22.30
N ASP A 92 -13.44 -14.62 -21.79
CA ASP A 92 -14.90 -14.40 -21.85
C ASP A 92 -15.41 -13.47 -20.74
N GLY A 93 -14.54 -13.07 -19.80
CA GLY A 93 -14.85 -12.15 -18.71
C GLY A 93 -14.53 -10.70 -19.06
N LEU A 94 -14.96 -9.78 -18.19
CA LEU A 94 -14.64 -8.33 -18.25
C LEU A 94 -13.38 -7.98 -17.43
N ASP A 95 -12.57 -8.99 -17.11
CA ASP A 95 -11.36 -8.78 -16.35
C ASP A 95 -10.39 -7.89 -17.11
N MET A 96 -9.93 -6.83 -16.45
CA MET A 96 -9.00 -5.85 -17.00
C MET A 96 -7.87 -5.57 -16.03
N ALA A 97 -6.65 -5.54 -16.50
CA ALA A 97 -5.51 -5.11 -15.69
C ALA A 97 -4.84 -3.89 -16.30
N ILE A 98 -4.28 -3.04 -15.43
CA ILE A 98 -3.50 -1.88 -15.86
C ILE A 98 -2.02 -2.28 -15.81
N ALA A 99 -1.34 -2.30 -16.95
CA ALA A 99 0.11 -2.43 -17.03
C ALA A 99 0.74 -1.03 -17.01
N GLY A 100 1.32 -0.66 -15.88
CA GLY A 100 1.88 0.68 -15.63
C GLY A 100 1.08 1.48 -14.59
N ASN A 101 1.14 2.81 -14.69
CA ASN A 101 0.48 3.72 -13.75
C ASN A 101 -0.98 3.98 -14.11
N GLY A 102 -1.82 4.19 -13.11
CA GLY A 102 -3.23 4.57 -13.27
C GLY A 102 -4.14 3.82 -12.30
N PHE A 103 -5.39 4.24 -12.24
CA PHE A 103 -6.45 3.64 -11.43
C PHE A 103 -7.73 3.63 -12.25
N PHE A 104 -8.56 2.62 -12.05
CA PHE A 104 -9.93 2.63 -12.52
C PHE A 104 -10.78 3.53 -11.62
N GLN A 105 -11.77 4.18 -12.20
CA GLN A 105 -12.75 4.99 -11.50
C GLN A 105 -14.02 4.17 -11.31
N ILE A 106 -14.56 4.16 -10.11
CA ILE A 106 -15.84 3.52 -9.81
C ILE A 106 -16.73 4.49 -9.04
N GLN A 107 -18.02 4.39 -9.28
CA GLN A 107 -19.02 5.21 -8.62
C GLN A 107 -19.53 4.49 -7.37
N LEU A 108 -19.33 5.11 -6.21
CA LEU A 108 -19.84 4.64 -4.93
C LEU A 108 -21.33 5.00 -4.74
N PRO A 109 -22.08 4.27 -3.91
CA PRO A 109 -23.50 4.52 -3.67
C PRO A 109 -23.83 5.91 -3.12
N ASN A 110 -22.86 6.55 -2.47
CA ASN A 110 -22.99 7.91 -1.95
C ASN A 110 -22.73 9.00 -3.01
N GLY A 111 -22.50 8.62 -4.27
CA GLY A 111 -22.19 9.52 -5.36
C GLY A 111 -20.73 10.00 -5.42
N THR A 112 -19.87 9.57 -4.49
CA THR A 112 -18.43 9.87 -4.58
C THR A 112 -17.72 8.92 -5.52
N ILE A 113 -16.62 9.36 -6.11
CA ILE A 113 -15.79 8.54 -7.00
C ILE A 113 -14.74 7.82 -6.13
N GLY A 114 -14.70 6.51 -6.26
CA GLY A 114 -13.65 5.66 -5.70
C GLY A 114 -12.65 5.25 -6.79
N TYR A 115 -11.43 5.01 -6.40
CA TYR A 115 -10.34 4.60 -7.28
C TYR A 115 -9.89 3.20 -6.90
N THR A 116 -9.62 2.36 -7.89
CA THR A 116 -9.20 0.98 -7.64
C THR A 116 -8.16 0.51 -8.65
N ARG A 117 -7.35 -0.46 -8.22
CA ARG A 117 -6.47 -1.24 -9.10
C ARG A 117 -7.02 -2.65 -9.37
N ASN A 118 -8.09 -3.01 -8.65
CA ASN A 118 -8.76 -4.27 -8.91
C ASN A 118 -9.56 -4.16 -10.22
N GLY A 119 -9.22 -4.99 -11.18
CA GLY A 119 -9.87 -5.03 -12.49
C GLY A 119 -10.79 -6.22 -12.67
N GLN A 120 -11.23 -6.86 -11.58
CA GLN A 120 -12.23 -7.91 -11.63
C GLN A 120 -13.63 -7.28 -11.81
N PHE A 121 -14.02 -7.12 -13.05
CA PHE A 121 -15.33 -6.57 -13.39
C PHE A 121 -16.27 -7.66 -13.91
N THR A 122 -17.55 -7.46 -13.66
CA THR A 122 -18.63 -8.33 -14.13
C THR A 122 -19.73 -7.47 -14.75
N LYS A 123 -20.65 -8.13 -15.46
CA LYS A 123 -21.82 -7.47 -16.04
C LYS A 123 -23.00 -7.63 -15.09
N ASP A 124 -23.69 -6.53 -14.79
CA ASP A 124 -24.96 -6.50 -14.07
C ASP A 124 -26.13 -6.92 -14.99
N ASN A 125 -27.31 -7.13 -14.40
CA ASN A 125 -28.56 -7.46 -15.11
C ASN A 125 -29.00 -6.37 -16.10
N GLU A 126 -28.59 -5.12 -15.88
CA GLU A 126 -28.82 -3.99 -16.76
C GLU A 126 -27.76 -3.84 -17.87
N GLY A 127 -26.74 -4.69 -17.89
CA GLY A 127 -25.63 -4.61 -18.82
C GLY A 127 -24.50 -3.66 -18.41
N ASN A 128 -24.56 -3.05 -17.23
CA ASN A 128 -23.50 -2.16 -16.76
C ASN A 128 -22.28 -2.97 -16.30
N ILE A 129 -21.09 -2.39 -16.45
CA ILE A 129 -19.83 -2.95 -15.94
C ILE A 129 -19.71 -2.57 -14.47
N VAL A 130 -19.67 -3.58 -13.60
CA VAL A 130 -19.62 -3.39 -12.14
C VAL A 130 -18.49 -4.22 -11.53
N ASN A 131 -18.01 -3.80 -10.34
CA ASN A 131 -17.11 -4.61 -9.54
C ASN A 131 -17.89 -5.69 -8.76
N SER A 132 -17.20 -6.47 -7.94
CA SER A 132 -17.78 -7.55 -7.11
C SER A 132 -18.81 -7.03 -6.09
N ASP A 133 -18.76 -5.74 -5.73
CA ASP A 133 -19.66 -5.10 -4.77
C ASP A 133 -20.85 -4.40 -5.47
N GLY A 134 -20.92 -4.46 -6.80
CA GLY A 134 -21.98 -3.85 -7.59
C GLY A 134 -21.76 -2.36 -7.92
N TYR A 135 -20.57 -1.81 -7.68
CA TYR A 135 -20.25 -0.42 -8.01
C TYR A 135 -19.91 -0.29 -9.50
N ARG A 136 -20.47 0.73 -10.16
CA ARG A 136 -20.32 0.95 -11.61
C ARG A 136 -18.95 1.53 -11.95
N LEU A 137 -18.36 1.02 -13.04
CA LEU A 137 -17.16 1.59 -13.65
C LEU A 137 -17.50 2.91 -14.35
N LEU A 138 -16.65 3.92 -14.19
CA LEU A 138 -16.75 5.20 -14.91
C LEU A 138 -15.72 5.25 -16.05
N PRO A 139 -16.10 5.85 -17.22
CA PRO A 139 -17.42 6.32 -17.59
C PRO A 139 -18.44 5.19 -17.71
N GLU A 140 -19.70 5.48 -17.41
CA GLU A 140 -20.77 4.46 -17.48
C GLU A 140 -20.90 3.94 -18.91
N MET A 141 -20.83 2.62 -19.06
CA MET A 141 -20.97 1.92 -20.33
C MET A 141 -21.93 0.76 -20.15
N THR A 142 -22.87 0.63 -21.10
CA THR A 142 -23.87 -0.43 -21.07
C THR A 142 -23.58 -1.42 -22.21
N ILE A 143 -23.40 -2.67 -21.86
CA ILE A 143 -23.22 -3.77 -22.82
C ILE A 143 -24.61 -4.21 -23.28
N PRO A 144 -24.90 -4.17 -24.59
CA PRO A 144 -26.19 -4.59 -25.11
C PRO A 144 -26.45 -6.10 -24.84
N GLU A 145 -27.72 -6.42 -24.67
CA GLU A 145 -28.14 -7.81 -24.51
C GLU A 145 -27.83 -8.60 -25.78
N GLY A 146 -27.29 -9.80 -25.62
CA GLY A 146 -26.93 -10.66 -26.73
C GLY A 146 -25.52 -10.49 -27.28
N ALA A 147 -24.67 -9.64 -26.67
CA ALA A 147 -23.25 -9.53 -27.03
C ALA A 147 -22.57 -10.92 -26.93
N THR A 148 -21.98 -11.37 -28.03
CA THR A 148 -21.32 -12.69 -28.14
C THR A 148 -19.89 -12.65 -27.63
N ALA A 149 -19.19 -11.52 -27.84
CA ALA A 149 -17.83 -11.30 -27.36
C ALA A 149 -17.66 -9.84 -26.98
N ILE A 150 -16.84 -9.62 -25.96
CA ILE A 150 -16.45 -8.28 -25.51
C ILE A 150 -14.94 -8.20 -25.65
N ASN A 151 -14.47 -7.16 -26.26
CA ASN A 151 -13.05 -6.91 -26.44
C ASN A 151 -12.69 -5.54 -25.88
N VAL A 152 -11.60 -5.46 -25.12
CA VAL A 152 -11.07 -4.20 -24.62
C VAL A 152 -9.67 -4.01 -25.19
N ALA A 153 -9.52 -2.95 -25.98
CA ALA A 153 -8.24 -2.61 -26.58
C ALA A 153 -7.27 -2.01 -25.55
N THR A 154 -6.01 -1.93 -25.90
CA THR A 154 -4.94 -1.45 -25.01
C THR A 154 -5.08 0.02 -24.62
N ASP A 155 -5.81 0.80 -25.40
CA ASP A 155 -6.17 2.20 -25.16
C ASP A 155 -7.43 2.40 -24.31
N GLY A 156 -8.06 1.27 -23.88
CA GLY A 156 -9.28 1.29 -23.10
C GLY A 156 -10.57 1.32 -23.91
N THR A 157 -10.50 1.28 -25.25
CA THR A 157 -11.68 1.21 -26.11
C THR A 157 -12.39 -0.14 -25.90
N VAL A 158 -13.67 -0.08 -25.50
CA VAL A 158 -14.51 -1.26 -25.31
C VAL A 158 -15.36 -1.46 -26.57
N SER A 159 -15.19 -2.61 -27.21
CA SER A 159 -15.97 -3.04 -28.37
C SER A 159 -16.68 -4.34 -28.09
N VAL A 160 -17.84 -4.52 -28.69
CA VAL A 160 -18.65 -5.73 -28.58
C VAL A 160 -19.01 -6.27 -29.95
N MET A 161 -19.12 -7.58 -30.02
CA MET A 161 -19.63 -8.28 -31.20
C MET A 161 -21.08 -8.72 -30.96
N LEU A 162 -21.98 -8.25 -31.81
CA LEU A 162 -23.38 -8.65 -31.79
C LEU A 162 -23.62 -9.86 -32.70
N PRO A 163 -24.57 -10.74 -32.36
CA PRO A 163 -24.88 -11.90 -33.18
C PRO A 163 -25.43 -11.47 -34.55
N GLY A 164 -24.72 -11.83 -35.61
CA GLY A 164 -25.07 -11.49 -37.00
C GLY A 164 -24.31 -10.30 -37.60
N GLU A 165 -23.53 -9.58 -36.81
CA GLU A 165 -22.61 -8.55 -37.29
C GLU A 165 -21.19 -9.11 -37.42
N GLN A 166 -20.49 -8.71 -38.49
CA GLN A 166 -19.08 -9.10 -38.73
C GLN A 166 -18.09 -8.04 -38.27
N GLN A 167 -18.58 -6.90 -37.78
CA GLN A 167 -17.78 -5.79 -37.30
C GLN A 167 -18.04 -5.59 -35.80
N GLU A 168 -16.97 -5.27 -35.07
CA GLU A 168 -17.08 -4.88 -33.67
C GLU A 168 -17.69 -3.47 -33.58
N THR A 169 -18.69 -3.32 -32.72
CA THR A 169 -19.28 -2.01 -32.41
C THR A 169 -18.66 -1.45 -31.17
N GLN A 170 -18.07 -0.27 -31.24
CA GLN A 170 -17.52 0.43 -30.10
C GLN A 170 -18.66 0.95 -29.20
N ILE A 171 -18.62 0.62 -27.91
CA ILE A 171 -19.59 1.10 -26.90
C ILE A 171 -19.06 2.32 -26.16
N GLY A 172 -17.77 2.34 -25.83
CA GLY A 172 -17.17 3.42 -25.06
C GLY A 172 -15.67 3.22 -24.85
N GLN A 173 -15.11 4.01 -23.96
CA GLN A 173 -13.69 3.95 -23.62
C GLN A 173 -13.52 4.06 -22.12
N VAL A 174 -12.74 3.16 -21.53
CA VAL A 174 -12.35 3.18 -20.12
C VAL A 174 -11.25 4.22 -19.94
N GLU A 175 -11.51 5.19 -19.08
CA GLU A 175 -10.52 6.18 -18.69
C GLU A 175 -9.75 5.74 -17.46
N LEU A 176 -8.46 6.04 -17.43
CA LEU A 176 -7.60 5.84 -16.28
C LEU A 176 -7.34 7.16 -15.59
N VAL A 177 -7.10 7.09 -14.28
CA VAL A 177 -6.76 8.27 -13.49
C VAL A 177 -5.39 8.10 -12.87
N GLN A 178 -4.61 9.16 -12.91
CA GLN A 178 -3.34 9.25 -12.24
C GLN A 178 -3.37 10.32 -11.14
N PHE A 179 -2.64 10.06 -10.06
CA PHE A 179 -2.41 11.01 -8.98
C PHE A 179 -0.93 11.42 -8.93
N ILE A 180 -0.68 12.67 -8.59
CA ILE A 180 0.69 13.17 -8.38
C ILE A 180 1.34 12.43 -7.22
N ASN A 181 0.58 12.17 -6.15
CA ASN A 181 1.05 11.43 -4.98
C ASN A 181 0.08 10.29 -4.63
N PRO A 182 0.23 9.10 -5.22
CA PRO A 182 -0.64 7.96 -4.93
C PRO A 182 -0.58 7.50 -3.46
N ALA A 183 0.57 7.69 -2.78
CA ALA A 183 0.73 7.32 -1.38
C ALA A 183 -0.15 8.15 -0.43
N GLY A 184 -0.60 9.33 -0.88
CA GLY A 184 -1.52 10.19 -0.15
C GLY A 184 -2.99 9.79 -0.24
N LEU A 185 -3.36 8.77 -1.03
CA LEU A 185 -4.72 8.28 -1.14
C LEU A 185 -5.19 7.64 0.18
N HIS A 186 -6.45 7.87 0.52
CA HIS A 186 -7.07 7.23 1.68
C HIS A 186 -7.64 5.86 1.30
N SER A 187 -7.19 4.80 1.98
CA SER A 187 -7.71 3.44 1.80
C SER A 187 -9.02 3.28 2.57
N MET A 188 -10.10 2.96 1.87
CA MET A 188 -11.44 2.81 2.43
C MET A 188 -11.75 1.35 2.82
N GLY A 189 -10.99 0.40 2.31
CA GLY A 189 -11.28 -1.04 2.32
C GLY A 189 -11.67 -1.51 0.91
N ASP A 190 -11.89 -2.81 0.70
CA ASP A 190 -12.34 -3.43 -0.56
C ASP A 190 -11.49 -3.05 -1.78
N ASN A 191 -10.19 -2.80 -1.56
CA ASN A 191 -9.24 -2.28 -2.57
C ASN A 191 -9.64 -0.94 -3.19
N LEU A 192 -10.42 -0.13 -2.46
CA LEU A 192 -10.87 1.19 -2.85
C LEU A 192 -10.05 2.28 -2.19
N TYR A 193 -9.79 3.31 -2.97
CA TYR A 193 -9.07 4.50 -2.55
C TYR A 193 -9.92 5.74 -2.78
N LEU A 194 -9.82 6.70 -1.89
CA LEU A 194 -10.42 8.03 -2.06
C LEU A 194 -9.33 9.08 -2.19
N GLU A 195 -9.64 10.12 -2.94
CA GLU A 195 -8.78 11.28 -3.03
C GLU A 195 -8.68 12.02 -1.70
N THR A 196 -7.54 12.62 -1.45
CA THR A 196 -7.29 13.49 -0.31
C THR A 196 -6.55 14.74 -0.76
N GLY A 197 -6.51 15.75 0.09
CA GLY A 197 -5.69 16.93 -0.17
C GLY A 197 -4.18 16.63 -0.34
N ALA A 198 -3.72 15.47 0.15
CA ALA A 198 -2.32 15.03 0.03
C ALA A 198 -2.05 14.24 -1.27
N SER A 199 -3.06 13.62 -1.87
CA SER A 199 -2.91 12.91 -3.15
C SER A 199 -2.84 13.87 -4.35
N GLY A 200 -3.40 15.05 -4.21
CA GLY A 200 -3.67 15.97 -5.31
C GLY A 200 -4.96 15.59 -6.06
N ALA A 201 -5.38 16.45 -6.98
CA ALA A 201 -6.56 16.21 -7.81
C ALA A 201 -6.31 15.06 -8.80
N PRO A 202 -7.34 14.26 -9.11
CA PRO A 202 -7.27 13.19 -10.10
C PRO A 202 -7.06 13.79 -11.50
N VAL A 203 -6.11 13.24 -12.25
CA VAL A 203 -5.88 13.57 -13.65
C VAL A 203 -6.37 12.39 -14.48
N ALA A 204 -7.55 12.54 -15.08
CA ALA A 204 -8.11 11.53 -15.97
C ALA A 204 -7.48 11.62 -17.36
N GLY A 205 -7.27 10.48 -17.99
CA GLY A 205 -6.71 10.40 -19.33
C GLY A 205 -6.99 9.05 -19.99
N ILE A 206 -6.65 8.96 -21.25
CA ILE A 206 -6.75 7.75 -22.06
C ILE A 206 -5.52 6.87 -21.76
N ALA A 207 -5.74 5.57 -21.59
CA ALA A 207 -4.64 4.62 -21.47
C ALA A 207 -3.66 4.78 -22.65
N THR A 208 -2.37 4.54 -22.41
CA THR A 208 -1.27 4.76 -23.35
C THR A 208 -0.79 6.21 -23.54
N GLN A 209 -1.52 7.19 -23.05
CA GLN A 209 -1.17 8.62 -23.18
C GLN A 209 -0.77 9.20 -21.82
N ASP A 210 -0.09 10.32 -21.82
CA ASP A 210 0.26 11.14 -20.63
C ASP A 210 0.93 10.38 -19.46
N GLY A 211 1.67 9.30 -19.78
CA GLY A 211 2.32 8.47 -18.76
C GLY A 211 1.40 7.47 -18.05
N LEU A 212 0.15 7.35 -18.49
CA LEU A 212 -0.77 6.31 -18.07
C LEU A 212 -0.37 4.95 -18.65
N GLY A 213 -0.62 3.89 -17.89
CA GLY A 213 -0.42 2.52 -18.31
C GLY A 213 -1.32 2.08 -19.45
N THR A 214 -1.12 0.86 -19.92
CA THR A 214 -1.98 0.21 -20.91
C THR A 214 -2.99 -0.69 -20.23
N ILE A 215 -4.18 -0.84 -20.82
CA ILE A 215 -5.17 -1.79 -20.34
C ILE A 215 -4.95 -3.13 -21.03
N ARG A 216 -4.98 -4.22 -20.24
CA ARG A 216 -4.91 -5.58 -20.75
C ARG A 216 -6.20 -6.33 -20.41
N HIS A 217 -6.96 -6.68 -21.43
CA HIS A 217 -8.16 -7.50 -21.32
C HIS A 217 -7.81 -8.97 -21.05
N GLY A 218 -8.59 -9.64 -20.20
CA GLY A 218 -8.38 -11.03 -19.81
C GLY A 218 -7.22 -11.24 -18.83
N PHE A 219 -6.80 -10.19 -18.16
CA PHE A 219 -5.79 -10.23 -17.10
C PHE A 219 -6.30 -9.56 -15.83
N ILE A 220 -5.82 -10.04 -14.69
CA ILE A 220 -5.96 -9.38 -13.40
C ILE A 220 -4.59 -9.05 -12.84
N GLU A 221 -4.48 -7.94 -12.13
CA GLU A 221 -3.29 -7.59 -11.39
C GLU A 221 -3.30 -8.33 -10.04
N LEU A 222 -2.29 -9.15 -9.77
CA LEU A 222 -2.10 -9.76 -8.47
C LEU A 222 -1.48 -8.76 -7.48
N SER A 223 -1.53 -9.09 -6.20
CA SER A 223 -0.82 -8.34 -5.16
C SER A 223 0.67 -8.22 -5.50
N ASN A 224 1.27 -7.06 -5.20
CA ASN A 224 2.72 -6.85 -5.31
C ASN A 224 3.51 -7.34 -4.07
N VAL A 225 2.87 -8.16 -3.22
CA VAL A 225 3.46 -8.77 -2.03
C VAL A 225 4.28 -10.00 -2.43
N GLN A 226 5.52 -10.07 -1.99
CA GLN A 226 6.38 -11.25 -2.13
C GLN A 226 6.37 -12.03 -0.82
N LEU A 227 5.70 -13.20 -0.81
CA LEU A 227 5.46 -14.00 0.39
C LEU A 227 6.75 -14.33 1.15
N VAL A 228 7.81 -14.71 0.45
CA VAL A 228 9.08 -15.13 1.06
C VAL A 228 9.78 -13.93 1.75
N GLU A 229 9.74 -12.77 1.13
CA GLU A 229 10.28 -11.53 1.69
C GLU A 229 9.53 -11.15 2.97
N GLU A 230 8.20 -11.07 2.90
CA GLU A 230 7.37 -10.71 4.06
C GLU A 230 7.47 -11.73 5.20
N MET A 231 7.58 -13.03 4.91
CA MET A 231 7.81 -14.05 5.96
C MET A 231 9.17 -13.87 6.65
N THR A 232 10.20 -13.50 5.89
CA THR A 232 11.52 -13.21 6.46
C THR A 232 11.47 -11.97 7.34
N ASP A 233 10.79 -10.93 6.90
CA ASP A 233 10.57 -9.70 7.65
C ASP A 233 9.76 -9.94 8.94
N LEU A 234 8.75 -10.81 8.87
CA LEU A 234 7.98 -11.22 10.03
C LEU A 234 8.84 -11.94 11.07
N ILE A 235 9.70 -12.88 10.65
CA ILE A 235 10.62 -13.61 11.55
C ILE A 235 11.62 -12.64 12.18
N THR A 236 12.19 -11.72 11.40
CA THR A 236 13.14 -10.73 11.91
C THR A 236 12.48 -9.77 12.90
N GLY A 237 11.25 -9.31 12.61
CA GLY A 237 10.45 -8.49 13.51
C GLY A 237 10.13 -9.19 14.84
N GLN A 238 9.71 -10.46 14.77
CA GLN A 238 9.46 -11.27 15.97
C GLN A 238 10.71 -11.42 16.83
N ARG A 239 11.85 -11.73 16.22
CA ARG A 239 13.13 -11.84 16.96
C ARG A 239 13.57 -10.52 17.57
N ALA A 240 13.36 -9.41 16.87
CA ALA A 240 13.66 -8.08 17.39
C ALA A 240 12.73 -7.73 18.58
N TYR A 241 11.45 -8.08 18.50
CA TYR A 241 10.51 -7.92 19.61
C TYR A 241 10.92 -8.76 20.84
N GLU A 242 11.30 -10.02 20.63
CA GLU A 242 11.80 -10.89 21.71
C GLU A 242 13.08 -10.31 22.35
N ALA A 243 14.00 -9.77 21.56
CA ALA A 243 15.22 -9.12 22.06
C ALA A 243 14.87 -7.88 22.90
N GLY A 244 13.90 -7.07 22.47
CA GLY A 244 13.38 -5.93 23.23
C GLY A 244 12.77 -6.36 24.58
N SER A 245 11.97 -7.42 24.57
CA SER A 245 11.39 -7.99 25.80
C SER A 245 12.45 -8.49 26.78
N LYS A 246 13.50 -9.18 26.29
CA LYS A 246 14.64 -9.59 27.13
C LYS A 246 15.39 -8.40 27.69
N ALA A 247 15.55 -7.32 26.95
CA ALA A 247 16.18 -6.10 27.45
C ALA A 247 15.37 -5.47 28.60
N ILE A 248 14.05 -5.54 28.56
CA ILE A 248 13.19 -5.07 29.65
C ILE A 248 13.32 -5.97 30.88
N THR A 249 13.21 -7.29 30.73
CA THR A 249 13.35 -8.22 31.86
C THR A 249 14.71 -8.09 32.53
N THR A 250 15.80 -8.00 31.75
CA THR A 250 17.15 -7.79 32.30
C THR A 250 17.27 -6.45 33.06
N SER A 251 16.61 -5.41 32.57
CA SER A 251 16.60 -4.10 33.24
C SER A 251 15.79 -4.14 34.53
N ASP A 252 14.70 -4.90 34.57
CA ASP A 252 13.90 -5.10 35.79
C ASP A 252 14.67 -5.92 36.84
N ASP A 253 15.33 -6.99 36.43
CA ASP A 253 16.23 -7.78 37.32
C ASP A 253 17.33 -6.91 37.93
N MET A 254 17.98 -6.05 37.15
CA MET A 254 18.98 -5.10 37.63
C MET A 254 18.39 -4.13 38.66
N LEU A 255 17.17 -3.62 38.45
CA LEU A 255 16.47 -2.77 39.41
C LEU A 255 16.12 -3.53 40.68
N GLY A 256 15.74 -4.80 40.58
CA GLY A 256 15.50 -5.71 41.71
C GLY A 256 16.74 -5.88 42.58
N ILE A 257 17.90 -6.12 41.96
CA ILE A 257 19.19 -6.25 42.65
C ILE A 257 19.56 -4.93 43.39
N VAL A 258 19.39 -3.77 42.72
CA VAL A 258 19.66 -2.47 43.34
C VAL A 258 18.77 -2.22 44.55
N ASN A 259 17.48 -2.61 44.48
CA ASN A 259 16.58 -2.51 45.64
C ASN A 259 16.98 -3.43 46.81
N GLN A 260 17.54 -4.61 46.54
CA GLN A 260 18.05 -5.53 47.57
C GLN A 260 19.33 -4.99 48.24
N LEU A 261 20.19 -4.29 47.48
CA LEU A 261 21.40 -3.67 48.02
C LEU A 261 21.13 -2.46 48.93
N LYS A 262 19.93 -1.89 48.89
CA LYS A 262 19.52 -0.76 49.73
C LYS A 262 18.96 -1.19 51.09
N ARG A 263 18.79 -2.47 51.34
CA ARG A 263 18.45 -3.06 52.64
C ARG A 263 19.71 -3.48 53.38
#